data_b88061b8fac37b9e5f3a56c25025d471
#
_entry.id   b88061b8fac37b9e5f3a56c25025d471
#
_cell.length_a   1.000
_cell.length_b   1.000
_cell.length_c   1.000
_cell.angle_alpha   90.00
_cell.angle_beta   90.00
_cell.angle_gamma   90.00
#
_symmetry.space_group_name_H-M   'P 1'
#
loop_
_entity.id
_entity.type
_entity.pdbx_description
1 polymer ?
#
loop_
_entity_poly.entity_id
_entity_poly.type
_entity_poly.pdbx_seq_one_letter_code
_entity_poly.pdbx_strand_id
1 'polypeptide(L)'
;MAMPGSTVPGVQLFRRGLRTVALAGLLVSACGPTPPPPEARADGEWHAFQGTWTATGSRHTIHLGSDRRSSIADLDGSLLLAGPARPAVGFRAEAIVLNDSATGMVGRSVWTDERGDQVYSELRGEGTATGNKIAGTFIGGTGRYSGATGTYEFSWRFVLESEDGTVQGQSVGLKGRVRVGAPPAAPGAGEQRP
;
A
#
# COMPACT_ATOMS: atom_id res chain seq x y z
N MET A 1 -56.43 6.68 5.43
CA MET A 1 -56.20 7.49 4.24
C MET A 1 -55.48 6.63 3.22
N ALA A 2 -56.10 6.39 2.09
CA ALA A 2 -55.92 5.29 1.16
C ALA A 2 -54.68 5.44 0.25
N MET A 3 -54.00 4.31 -0.04
CA MET A 3 -53.08 4.17 -1.15
C MET A 3 -53.83 4.05 -2.49
N PRO A 4 -53.24 4.48 -3.59
CA PRO A 4 -53.59 3.88 -4.88
C PRO A 4 -52.42 3.13 -5.47
N GLY A 5 -52.72 1.94 -5.95
CA GLY A 5 -51.92 1.06 -6.73
C GLY A 5 -51.60 1.58 -8.13
N SER A 6 -50.54 1.04 -8.71
CA SER A 6 -50.19 1.24 -10.10
C SER A 6 -49.98 -0.07 -10.81
N THR A 7 -50.68 -0.22 -11.84
CA THR A 7 -50.94 -1.34 -12.74
C THR A 7 -49.79 -1.52 -13.74
N VAL A 8 -49.39 -2.77 -13.96
CA VAL A 8 -48.50 -3.21 -15.06
C VAL A 8 -49.34 -3.55 -16.30
N PRO A 9 -48.96 -3.20 -17.51
CA PRO A 9 -49.36 -3.91 -18.72
C PRO A 9 -48.13 -4.46 -19.42
N GLY A 10 -48.01 -5.70 -19.79
CA GLY A 10 -48.71 -6.30 -20.91
C GLY A 10 -47.64 -6.87 -21.82
N VAL A 11 -47.49 -8.19 -21.74
CA VAL A 11 -46.66 -9.05 -22.60
C VAL A 11 -47.23 -9.04 -24.03
N GLN A 12 -46.37 -8.83 -25.02
CA GLN A 12 -46.67 -9.21 -26.42
C GLN A 12 -45.62 -10.19 -26.93
N LEU A 13 -46.10 -11.42 -27.13
CA LEU A 13 -45.44 -12.46 -27.90
C LEU A 13 -45.48 -12.10 -29.40
N PHE A 14 -44.32 -12.13 -30.07
CA PHE A 14 -44.25 -12.29 -31.50
C PHE A 14 -43.47 -13.56 -31.86
N ARG A 15 -44.23 -14.58 -32.31
CA ARG A 15 -43.72 -15.78 -33.01
C ARG A 15 -43.54 -15.47 -34.50
N ARG A 16 -42.44 -15.96 -35.05
CA ARG A 16 -42.15 -16.42 -36.43
C ARG A 16 -40.68 -16.11 -36.72
N GLY A 17 -39.83 -16.95 -37.22
CA GLY A 17 -39.90 -18.10 -38.08
C GLY A 17 -38.52 -18.72 -38.23
N LEU A 18 -38.61 -19.99 -38.35
CA LEU A 18 -37.57 -20.98 -38.61
C LEU A 18 -36.80 -20.74 -39.91
N ARG A 19 -35.46 -20.65 -39.90
CA ARG A 19 -34.58 -21.10 -40.99
C ARG A 19 -33.23 -21.53 -40.45
N THR A 20 -33.03 -22.82 -40.48
CA THR A 20 -31.80 -23.56 -40.24
C THR A 20 -30.79 -23.27 -41.32
N VAL A 21 -29.56 -22.80 -40.96
CA VAL A 21 -28.37 -22.98 -41.78
C VAL A 21 -27.28 -23.44 -40.85
N ALA A 22 -26.95 -24.70 -40.94
CA ALA A 22 -25.79 -25.29 -40.28
C ALA A 22 -24.51 -24.87 -41.05
N LEU A 23 -23.64 -24.11 -40.43
CA LEU A 23 -22.27 -23.92 -40.91
C LEU A 23 -21.33 -24.39 -39.82
N ALA A 24 -20.81 -25.58 -39.99
CA ALA A 24 -19.79 -26.17 -39.13
C ALA A 24 -18.47 -25.44 -39.38
N GLY A 25 -18.15 -24.45 -38.54
CA GLY A 25 -16.82 -23.84 -38.45
C GLY A 25 -15.98 -24.50 -37.38
N LEU A 26 -15.00 -25.32 -37.75
CA LEU A 26 -13.96 -25.80 -36.85
C LEU A 26 -13.14 -24.60 -36.36
N LEU A 27 -13.40 -24.15 -35.17
CA LEU A 27 -12.49 -23.25 -34.42
C LEU A 27 -11.42 -24.12 -33.77
N VAL A 28 -10.29 -24.26 -34.44
CA VAL A 28 -9.05 -24.74 -33.84
C VAL A 28 -8.56 -23.65 -32.88
N SER A 29 -8.92 -23.78 -31.59
CA SER A 29 -8.34 -22.96 -30.52
C SER A 29 -6.88 -23.37 -30.35
N ALA A 30 -5.98 -22.62 -30.96
CA ALA A 30 -4.56 -22.68 -30.65
C ALA A 30 -4.36 -22.14 -29.23
N CYS A 31 -4.37 -23.04 -28.21
CA CYS A 31 -3.79 -22.75 -26.90
C CYS A 31 -2.28 -22.60 -27.08
N GLY A 32 -1.84 -21.37 -27.39
CA GLY A 32 -0.45 -21.01 -27.23
C GLY A 32 -0.08 -21.06 -25.74
N PRO A 33 1.13 -21.52 -25.39
CA PRO A 33 1.57 -21.46 -24.00
C PRO A 33 1.52 -20.02 -23.51
N THR A 34 0.79 -19.78 -22.42
CA THR A 34 0.77 -18.48 -21.73
C THR A 34 2.21 -18.13 -21.39
N PRO A 35 2.73 -16.97 -21.80
CA PRO A 35 4.08 -16.58 -21.41
C PRO A 35 4.13 -16.55 -19.87
N PRO A 36 5.20 -17.08 -19.26
CA PRO A 36 5.36 -17.01 -17.81
C PRO A 36 5.29 -15.53 -17.38
N PRO A 37 4.71 -15.24 -16.18
CA PRO A 37 4.72 -13.89 -15.64
C PRO A 37 6.16 -13.39 -15.66
N PRO A 38 6.43 -12.12 -15.98
CA PRO A 38 7.77 -11.57 -15.94
C PRO A 38 8.32 -11.81 -14.52
N GLU A 39 9.31 -12.68 -14.41
CA GLU A 39 10.06 -12.84 -13.17
C GLU A 39 10.61 -11.48 -12.83
N ALA A 40 10.17 -10.93 -11.70
CA ALA A 40 10.69 -9.69 -11.17
C ALA A 40 12.19 -9.90 -10.94
N ARG A 41 13.02 -9.39 -11.85
CA ARG A 41 14.49 -9.39 -11.71
C ARG A 41 14.84 -8.59 -10.47
N ALA A 42 15.07 -9.30 -9.41
CA ALA A 42 15.47 -8.75 -8.12
C ALA A 42 17.00 -8.62 -8.07
N ASP A 43 17.61 -8.01 -9.07
CA ASP A 43 19.07 -7.90 -9.19
C ASP A 43 19.64 -6.64 -8.51
N GLY A 44 18.88 -5.97 -7.66
CA GLY A 44 19.36 -4.80 -6.90
C GLY A 44 20.19 -5.18 -5.69
N GLU A 45 21.18 -4.36 -5.37
CA GLU A 45 21.97 -4.46 -4.14
C GLU A 45 21.13 -4.16 -2.91
N TRP A 46 21.41 -4.84 -1.79
CA TRP A 46 20.76 -4.58 -0.51
C TRP A 46 21.37 -3.33 0.15
N HIS A 47 20.53 -2.37 0.47
CA HIS A 47 20.86 -1.14 1.17
C HIS A 47 20.37 -1.23 2.62
N ALA A 48 21.29 -1.39 3.56
CA ALA A 48 20.98 -1.32 4.98
C ALA A 48 20.92 0.15 5.43
N PHE A 49 19.97 0.47 6.29
CA PHE A 49 19.79 1.82 6.81
C PHE A 49 19.34 1.80 8.27
N GLN A 50 19.59 2.91 8.93
CA GLN A 50 19.00 3.30 10.20
C GLN A 50 18.32 4.66 10.01
N GLY A 51 17.49 5.08 10.95
CA GLY A 51 16.84 6.37 10.81
C GLY A 51 16.05 6.81 12.01
N THR A 52 15.46 7.99 11.85
CA THR A 52 14.53 8.57 12.80
C THR A 52 13.37 9.19 12.03
N TRP A 53 12.18 8.83 12.39
CA TRP A 53 10.95 9.44 11.89
C TRP A 53 10.29 10.23 13.01
N THR A 54 10.04 11.51 12.79
CA THR A 54 9.27 12.38 13.69
C THR A 54 8.04 12.83 12.93
N ALA A 55 6.87 12.61 13.52
CA ALA A 55 5.61 12.93 12.86
C ALA A 55 4.59 13.53 13.84
N THR A 56 3.69 14.30 13.26
CA THR A 56 2.48 14.83 13.90
C THR A 56 1.26 14.33 13.14
N GLY A 57 0.10 14.40 13.76
CA GLY A 57 -1.14 14.03 13.09
C GLY A 57 -2.33 13.97 14.03
N SER A 58 -3.32 13.22 13.63
CA SER A 58 -4.54 13.03 14.40
C SER A 58 -4.77 11.57 14.74
N ARG A 59 -5.40 11.33 15.88
CA ARG A 59 -5.86 10.01 16.30
C ARG A 59 -7.32 10.09 16.76
N HIS A 60 -8.14 9.26 16.18
CA HIS A 60 -9.50 9.03 16.65
C HIS A 60 -9.61 7.67 17.34
N THR A 61 -10.14 7.65 18.56
CA THR A 61 -10.27 6.41 19.34
C THR A 61 -11.73 6.17 19.69
N ILE A 62 -12.16 4.93 19.54
CA ILE A 62 -13.47 4.45 20.01
C ILE A 62 -13.27 3.38 21.09
N HIS A 63 -14.17 3.34 22.05
CA HIS A 63 -14.22 2.33 23.07
C HIS A 63 -15.25 1.27 22.73
N LEU A 64 -14.86 0.02 22.80
CA LEU A 64 -15.67 -1.16 22.50
C LEU A 64 -15.92 -1.93 23.79
N GLY A 65 -16.71 -1.34 24.70
CA GLY A 65 -16.90 -1.82 26.07
C GLY A 65 -15.84 -1.32 27.03
N SER A 66 -15.64 -2.03 28.17
CA SER A 66 -14.73 -1.61 29.24
C SER A 66 -13.25 -1.81 28.90
N ASP A 67 -12.92 -2.85 28.13
CA ASP A 67 -11.54 -3.34 28.04
C ASP A 67 -10.93 -3.29 26.63
N ARG A 68 -11.76 -2.98 25.63
CA ARG A 68 -11.32 -2.91 24.24
C ARG A 68 -11.45 -1.51 23.68
N ARG A 69 -10.41 -1.11 22.97
CA ARG A 69 -10.39 0.16 22.22
C ARG A 69 -9.82 -0.08 20.83
N SER A 70 -10.33 0.68 19.88
CA SER A 70 -9.79 0.72 18.53
C SER A 70 -9.55 2.17 18.14
N SER A 71 -8.45 2.44 17.45
CA SER A 71 -8.11 3.79 17.02
C SER A 71 -7.55 3.78 15.60
N ILE A 72 -7.87 4.85 14.86
CA ILE A 72 -7.20 5.18 13.60
C ILE A 72 -6.32 6.40 13.83
N ALA A 73 -5.11 6.37 13.28
CA ALA A 73 -4.23 7.53 13.28
C ALA A 73 -3.72 7.82 11.86
N ASP A 74 -3.62 9.10 11.57
CA ASP A 74 -3.02 9.67 10.37
C ASP A 74 -1.81 10.50 10.81
N LEU A 75 -0.62 10.13 10.35
CA LEU A 75 0.67 10.70 10.77
C LEU A 75 1.45 11.17 9.56
N ASP A 76 1.99 12.38 9.63
CA ASP A 76 2.84 12.98 8.60
C ASP A 76 4.08 13.62 9.25
N GLY A 77 5.24 13.43 8.63
CA GLY A 77 6.45 14.01 9.17
C GLY A 77 7.72 13.70 8.41
N SER A 78 8.84 14.04 9.04
CA SER A 78 10.17 13.90 8.44
C SER A 78 10.84 12.60 8.88
N LEU A 79 11.30 11.82 7.90
CA LEU A 79 12.11 10.63 8.09
C LEU A 79 13.52 10.91 7.58
N LEU A 80 14.49 10.83 8.47
CA LEU A 80 15.91 10.96 8.15
C LEU A 80 16.59 9.59 8.24
N LEU A 81 17.28 9.19 7.18
CA LEU A 81 18.03 7.94 7.15
C LEU A 81 19.52 8.19 7.32
N ALA A 82 20.16 7.26 8.00
CA ALA A 82 21.61 7.21 8.24
C ALA A 82 22.17 5.86 7.77
N GLY A 83 23.50 5.82 7.61
CA GLY A 83 24.22 4.64 7.14
C GLY A 83 24.86 4.85 5.77
N PRO A 84 25.96 4.15 5.48
CA PRO A 84 26.73 4.35 4.24
C PRO A 84 25.98 3.88 2.99
N ALA A 85 25.11 2.88 3.15
CA ALA A 85 24.33 2.30 2.06
C ALA A 85 22.86 2.78 2.02
N ARG A 86 22.52 3.85 2.74
CA ARG A 86 21.13 4.35 2.76
C ARG A 86 20.63 4.72 1.36
N PRO A 87 19.35 4.44 1.02
CA PRO A 87 18.83 4.72 -0.32
C PRO A 87 18.63 6.22 -0.60
N ALA A 88 18.43 7.02 0.45
CA ALA A 88 18.35 8.48 0.41
C ALA A 88 18.66 9.07 1.79
N VAL A 89 18.82 10.39 1.88
CA VAL A 89 19.08 11.09 3.14
C VAL A 89 17.78 11.32 3.91
N GLY A 90 16.73 11.74 3.24
CA GLY A 90 15.48 12.12 3.89
C GLY A 90 14.26 11.88 3.01
N PHE A 91 13.14 11.75 3.69
CA PHE A 91 11.83 11.58 3.10
C PHE A 91 10.80 12.39 3.90
N ARG A 92 9.77 12.84 3.23
CA ARG A 92 8.48 13.04 3.87
C ARG A 92 7.81 11.68 4.02
N ALA A 93 7.42 11.31 5.22
CA ALA A 93 6.81 10.02 5.48
C ALA A 93 5.41 10.19 6.07
N GLU A 94 4.45 9.59 5.40
CA GLU A 94 3.04 9.58 5.77
C GLU A 94 2.62 8.17 6.13
N ALA A 95 1.77 8.01 7.15
CA ALA A 95 1.24 6.71 7.54
C ALA A 95 -0.20 6.81 8.03
N ILE A 96 -1.03 5.87 7.59
CA ILE A 96 -2.36 5.63 8.14
C ILE A 96 -2.34 4.26 8.83
N VAL A 97 -2.74 4.24 10.11
CA VAL A 97 -2.72 3.02 10.91
C VAL A 97 -4.06 2.81 11.62
N LEU A 98 -4.51 1.57 11.65
CA LEU A 98 -5.58 1.09 12.50
C LEU A 98 -4.96 0.26 13.61
N ASN A 99 -5.19 0.65 14.85
CA ASN A 99 -4.73 -0.07 16.04
C ASN A 99 -5.93 -0.54 16.86
N ASP A 100 -5.98 -1.83 17.12
CA ASP A 100 -7.01 -2.44 17.98
C ASP A 100 -6.34 -3.21 19.10
N SER A 101 -6.77 -2.95 20.34
CA SER A 101 -6.14 -3.53 21.53
C SER A 101 -6.24 -5.07 21.61
N ALA A 102 -7.11 -5.70 20.83
CA ALA A 102 -7.27 -7.15 20.79
C ALA A 102 -6.52 -7.80 19.60
N THR A 103 -6.41 -7.10 18.45
CA THR A 103 -5.86 -7.69 17.22
C THR A 103 -4.54 -7.07 16.76
N GLY A 104 -4.06 -6.03 17.46
CA GLY A 104 -2.82 -5.33 17.13
C GLY A 104 -3.03 -4.21 16.11
N MET A 105 -1.95 -3.80 15.45
CA MET A 105 -1.90 -2.68 14.53
C MET A 105 -1.64 -3.14 13.10
N VAL A 106 -2.37 -2.56 12.16
CA VAL A 106 -2.12 -2.66 10.72
C VAL A 106 -2.13 -1.27 10.09
N GLY A 107 -1.36 -1.07 9.01
CA GLY A 107 -1.34 0.22 8.35
C GLY A 107 -0.64 0.21 6.99
N ARG A 108 -0.52 1.40 6.44
CA ARG A 108 0.22 1.69 5.19
C ARG A 108 1.04 2.94 5.40
N SER A 109 2.22 2.98 4.76
CA SER A 109 2.99 4.21 4.70
C SER A 109 3.54 4.49 3.31
N VAL A 110 3.73 5.76 3.04
CA VAL A 110 4.35 6.31 1.84
C VAL A 110 5.51 7.19 2.28
N TRP A 111 6.70 6.93 1.74
CA TRP A 111 7.87 7.80 1.94
C TRP A 111 8.17 8.47 0.61
N THR A 112 8.14 9.78 0.57
CA THR A 112 8.40 10.61 -0.62
C THR A 112 9.72 11.34 -0.45
N ASP A 113 10.64 11.17 -1.39
CA ASP A 113 11.94 11.84 -1.35
C ASP A 113 11.92 13.25 -1.96
N GLU A 114 13.07 13.90 -2.00
CA GLU A 114 13.25 15.26 -2.53
C GLU A 114 12.95 15.40 -4.04
N ARG A 115 12.86 14.28 -4.78
CA ARG A 115 12.53 14.25 -6.21
C ARG A 115 11.08 13.93 -6.48
N GLY A 116 10.32 13.56 -5.43
CA GLY A 116 8.95 13.09 -5.54
C GLY A 116 8.83 11.59 -5.82
N ASP A 117 9.94 10.84 -5.84
CA ASP A 117 9.90 9.40 -5.94
C ASP A 117 9.44 8.79 -4.62
N GLN A 118 8.59 7.76 -4.70
CA GLN A 118 7.90 7.20 -3.55
C GLN A 118 8.27 5.75 -3.30
N VAL A 119 8.28 5.35 -2.04
CA VAL A 119 8.32 3.95 -1.62
C VAL A 119 7.12 3.65 -0.71
N TYR A 120 6.50 2.50 -0.92
CA TYR A 120 5.28 2.08 -0.24
C TYR A 120 5.56 0.94 0.70
N SER A 121 4.90 0.92 1.87
CA SER A 121 5.00 -0.21 2.77
C SER A 121 3.70 -0.56 3.49
N GLU A 122 3.59 -1.84 3.84
CA GLU A 122 2.65 -2.34 4.82
C GLU A 122 3.25 -2.25 6.20
N LEU A 123 2.43 -1.86 7.18
CA LEU A 123 2.80 -1.80 8.58
C LEU A 123 2.03 -2.85 9.38
N ARG A 124 2.72 -3.51 10.30
CA ARG A 124 2.14 -4.38 11.31
C ARG A 124 2.79 -4.09 12.66
N GLY A 125 2.01 -4.13 13.71
CA GLY A 125 2.55 -3.85 15.03
C GLY A 125 1.79 -4.56 16.13
N GLU A 126 2.50 -4.71 17.25
CA GLU A 126 1.97 -5.22 18.48
C GLU A 126 2.11 -4.13 19.54
N GLY A 127 1.05 -3.93 20.33
CA GLY A 127 1.12 -3.06 21.52
C GLY A 127 2.03 -3.68 22.56
N THR A 128 2.98 -2.90 23.08
CA THR A 128 3.81 -3.28 24.24
C THR A 128 3.55 -2.33 25.40
N ALA A 129 3.95 -2.69 26.60
CA ALA A 129 3.82 -1.84 27.77
C ALA A 129 4.54 -0.49 27.66
N THR A 130 5.57 -0.40 26.80
CA THR A 130 6.41 0.78 26.60
C THR A 130 6.20 1.48 25.26
N GLY A 131 5.23 1.05 24.45
CA GLY A 131 4.94 1.58 23.13
C GLY A 131 4.53 0.50 22.14
N ASN A 132 4.45 0.85 20.87
CA ASN A 132 4.13 -0.08 19.80
C ASN A 132 5.41 -0.48 19.08
N LYS A 133 5.71 -1.78 19.03
CA LYS A 133 6.74 -2.32 18.14
C LYS A 133 6.12 -2.51 16.76
N ILE A 134 6.72 -1.90 15.75
CA ILE A 134 6.19 -1.84 14.39
C ILE A 134 7.20 -2.45 13.42
N ALA A 135 6.71 -3.33 12.56
CA ALA A 135 7.43 -3.87 11.42
C ALA A 135 6.82 -3.33 10.12
N GLY A 136 7.66 -2.83 9.23
CA GLY A 136 7.29 -2.42 7.89
C GLY A 136 7.82 -3.39 6.84
N THR A 137 7.03 -3.67 5.81
CA THR A 137 7.44 -4.44 4.64
C THR A 137 7.26 -3.57 3.40
N PHE A 138 8.32 -3.34 2.64
CA PHE A 138 8.24 -2.61 1.38
C PHE A 138 7.50 -3.44 0.33
N ILE A 139 6.52 -2.82 -0.32
CA ILE A 139 5.62 -3.44 -1.30
C ILE A 139 5.74 -2.84 -2.70
N GLY A 140 6.75 -1.98 -2.91
CA GLY A 140 6.99 -1.31 -4.18
C GLY A 140 7.27 0.18 -4.01
N GLY A 141 7.26 0.88 -5.13
CA GLY A 141 7.51 2.33 -5.19
C GLY A 141 7.45 2.87 -6.59
N THR A 142 7.78 4.14 -6.75
CA THR A 142 7.88 4.84 -8.04
C THR A 142 9.31 5.24 -8.33
N GLY A 143 9.59 5.65 -9.57
CA GLY A 143 10.88 6.16 -10.00
C GLY A 143 12.04 5.25 -9.57
N ARG A 144 13.01 5.80 -8.84
CA ARG A 144 14.17 5.05 -8.34
C ARG A 144 13.86 3.95 -7.33
N TYR A 145 12.65 3.92 -6.78
CA TYR A 145 12.17 2.89 -5.85
C TYR A 145 11.24 1.87 -6.50
N SER A 146 11.14 1.87 -7.82
CA SER A 146 10.34 0.89 -8.55
C SER A 146 10.79 -0.53 -8.18
N GLY A 147 9.82 -1.39 -7.83
CA GLY A 147 10.11 -2.76 -7.39
C GLY A 147 10.83 -2.88 -6.04
N ALA A 148 10.79 -1.82 -5.21
CA ALA A 148 11.38 -1.85 -3.88
C ALA A 148 10.81 -3.00 -3.04
N THR A 149 11.71 -3.76 -2.41
CA THR A 149 11.40 -4.85 -1.48
C THR A 149 12.30 -4.78 -0.26
N GLY A 150 11.88 -5.38 0.83
CA GLY A 150 12.66 -5.38 2.06
C GLY A 150 11.81 -5.11 3.29
N THR A 151 12.46 -4.93 4.42
CA THR A 151 11.78 -4.77 5.71
C THR A 151 12.51 -3.76 6.58
N TYR A 152 11.78 -3.17 7.51
CA TYR A 152 12.30 -2.33 8.57
C TYR A 152 11.50 -2.52 9.87
N GLU A 153 12.06 -2.12 10.99
CA GLU A 153 11.40 -2.17 12.29
C GLU A 153 11.73 -0.93 13.10
N PHE A 154 10.84 -0.58 14.00
CA PHE A 154 11.03 0.50 14.98
C PHE A 154 10.03 0.36 16.13
N SER A 155 10.27 1.08 17.23
CA SER A 155 9.24 1.34 18.24
C SER A 155 8.70 2.75 18.07
N TRP A 156 7.39 2.91 18.15
CA TRP A 156 6.76 4.24 18.14
C TRP A 156 6.58 4.74 19.55
N ARG A 157 7.00 5.98 19.81
CA ARG A 157 6.80 6.65 21.09
C ARG A 157 6.04 7.95 20.88
N PHE A 158 4.89 8.09 21.53
CA PHE A 158 4.19 9.36 21.59
C PHE A 158 4.97 10.33 22.49
N VAL A 159 5.12 11.56 22.02
CA VAL A 159 5.72 12.70 22.73
C VAL A 159 4.62 13.61 23.26
N LEU A 160 3.54 13.75 22.50
CA LEU A 160 2.34 14.52 22.85
C LEU A 160 1.10 13.73 22.43
N GLU A 161 0.13 13.71 23.30
CA GLU A 161 -1.24 13.24 23.05
C GLU A 161 -2.20 14.26 23.66
N SER A 162 -2.97 14.96 22.84
CA SER A 162 -3.92 15.97 23.26
C SER A 162 -5.34 15.42 23.28
N GLU A 163 -6.21 16.02 24.08
CA GLU A 163 -7.62 15.60 24.23
C GLU A 163 -8.42 15.78 22.92
N ASP A 164 -8.03 16.70 22.07
CA ASP A 164 -8.62 16.91 20.74
C ASP A 164 -8.23 15.83 19.70
N GLY A 165 -7.41 14.87 20.10
CA GLY A 165 -6.91 13.81 19.22
C GLY A 165 -5.62 14.17 18.49
N THR A 166 -5.07 15.37 18.66
CA THR A 166 -3.75 15.71 18.10
C THR A 166 -2.67 14.87 18.77
N VAL A 167 -1.81 14.26 17.96
CA VAL A 167 -0.70 13.42 18.41
C VAL A 167 0.60 13.85 17.76
N GLN A 168 1.69 13.72 18.53
CA GLN A 168 3.04 13.85 18.04
C GLN A 168 3.89 12.70 18.58
N GLY A 169 4.79 12.18 17.75
CA GLY A 169 5.65 11.10 18.20
C GLY A 169 6.88 10.93 17.33
N GLN A 170 7.67 9.94 17.71
CA GLN A 170 8.89 9.60 16.99
C GLN A 170 9.17 8.10 17.00
N SER A 171 9.86 7.65 15.96
CA SER A 171 10.40 6.30 15.92
C SER A 171 11.67 6.20 16.78
N VAL A 172 11.82 5.08 17.47
CA VAL A 172 13.01 4.73 18.26
C VAL A 172 13.59 3.45 17.69
N GLY A 173 14.89 3.46 17.39
CA GLY A 173 15.60 2.29 16.88
C GLY A 173 15.17 1.86 15.47
N LEU A 174 14.76 2.82 14.62
CA LEU A 174 14.41 2.52 13.25
C LEU A 174 15.63 1.99 12.51
N LYS A 175 15.48 0.79 11.96
CA LYS A 175 16.51 0.12 11.15
C LYS A 175 15.85 -0.80 10.14
N GLY A 176 16.51 -1.01 9.02
CA GLY A 176 15.98 -1.86 7.97
C GLY A 176 16.97 -2.11 6.84
N ARG A 177 16.47 -2.81 5.86
CA ARG A 177 17.15 -3.04 4.59
C ARG A 177 16.15 -2.99 3.45
N VAL A 178 16.56 -2.40 2.36
CA VAL A 178 15.77 -2.29 1.14
C VAL A 178 16.63 -2.74 -0.04
N ARG A 179 15.99 -3.38 -0.99
CA ARG A 179 16.52 -3.64 -2.31
C ARG A 179 15.60 -2.95 -3.30
N VAL A 180 16.17 -2.07 -4.12
CA VAL A 180 15.44 -1.40 -5.20
C VAL A 180 15.71 -2.16 -6.50
N GLY A 181 14.67 -2.39 -7.30
CA GLY A 181 14.80 -3.01 -8.62
C GLY A 181 15.62 -2.12 -9.57
N ALA A 182 16.12 -2.68 -10.66
CA ALA A 182 16.68 -1.86 -11.72
C ALA A 182 15.60 -0.87 -12.21
N PRO A 183 15.95 0.41 -12.47
CA PRO A 183 15.00 1.35 -13.06
C PRO A 183 14.40 0.73 -14.33
N PRO A 184 13.10 0.95 -14.60
CA PRO A 184 12.53 0.51 -15.86
C PRO A 184 13.40 1.03 -16.99
N ALA A 185 13.79 0.15 -17.93
CA ALA A 185 14.57 0.53 -19.09
C ALA A 185 13.87 1.72 -19.73
N ALA A 186 14.62 2.81 -19.96
CA ALA A 186 14.09 3.97 -20.67
C ALA A 186 13.44 3.47 -21.96
N PRO A 187 12.23 3.94 -22.33
CA PRO A 187 11.59 3.55 -23.58
C PRO A 187 12.61 3.79 -24.69
N GLY A 188 12.98 2.72 -25.39
CA GLY A 188 14.11 2.66 -26.30
C GLY A 188 14.12 3.88 -27.22
N ALA A 189 15.25 4.57 -27.25
CA ALA A 189 15.56 5.52 -28.29
C ALA A 189 15.32 4.79 -29.61
N GLY A 190 14.25 5.17 -30.28
CA GLY A 190 13.76 4.52 -31.47
C GLY A 190 14.88 4.26 -32.44
N GLU A 191 14.95 3.03 -32.86
CA GLU A 191 15.70 2.56 -34.03
C GLU A 191 15.47 3.54 -35.18
N GLN A 192 16.40 4.49 -35.33
CA GLN A 192 16.51 5.22 -36.61
C GLN A 192 17.04 4.23 -37.64
N ARG A 193 16.13 3.67 -38.42
CA ARG A 193 16.49 2.98 -39.67
C ARG A 193 16.99 4.01 -40.69
N PRO A 194 18.07 3.71 -41.38
CA PRO A 194 18.59 4.51 -42.48
C PRO A 194 17.66 4.50 -43.69
#